data_3809ff387724bcdf94c5676507472cb7
#
_entry.id   3809ff387724bcdf94c5676507472cb7
#
_cell.length_a   1.000
_cell.length_b   1.000
_cell.length_c   1.000
_cell.angle_alpha   90.00
_cell.angle_beta   90.00
_cell.angle_gamma   90.00
#
_symmetry.space_group_name_H-M   'P 1'
#
loop_
_entity.id
_entity.type
_entity.pdbx_description
1 polymer ?
#
loop_
_entity_poly.entity_id
_entity_poly.type
_entity_poly.pdbx_seq_one_letter_code
_entity_poly.pdbx_strand_id
1 'polypeptide(L)'
;GYEDAERGIYLFYPDYMDAESAKLSAPLALLRARKRREDTLTHRDYLGSLMGLQIDRSVVGDILVHEEGADIIVLEDMAEFILMHFAKAGRKQLSLTREDLSDLKHAAVEEKRGTGSVASPRLDSVAALIFGLPRKDAQARIEKGLVFVNNALCMKPEHQITEGDRLTVRGVGRARVEAFGG
;
A
#
# COMPACT_ATOMS: atom_id res chain seq x y z
N GLY A 1 -2.96 -10.46 8.10
CA GLY A 1 -2.72 -9.33 7.23
C GLY A 1 -2.59 -9.78 5.79
N TYR A 2 -2.78 -8.87 4.85
CA TYR A 2 -2.50 -9.14 3.45
C TYR A 2 -1.01 -8.89 3.14
N GLU A 3 -0.48 -9.55 2.12
CA GLU A 3 0.97 -9.61 1.83
C GLU A 3 1.63 -8.25 1.59
N ASP A 4 0.87 -7.24 1.14
CA ASP A 4 1.38 -5.92 0.75
C ASP A 4 1.06 -4.82 1.77
N ALA A 5 0.72 -5.16 3.01
CA ALA A 5 0.46 -4.18 4.05
C ALA A 5 1.69 -3.30 4.30
N GLU A 6 1.51 -1.98 4.20
CA GLU A 6 2.59 -1.00 4.50
C GLU A 6 2.79 -0.84 6.01
N ARG A 7 1.75 -1.12 6.78
CA ARG A 7 1.73 -1.01 8.23
C ARG A 7 1.08 -2.25 8.82
N GLY A 8 1.57 -2.66 9.96
CA GLY A 8 1.03 -3.80 10.71
C GLY A 8 1.03 -3.52 12.20
N ILE A 9 0.26 -4.30 12.92
CA ILE A 9 0.31 -4.34 14.38
C ILE A 9 0.81 -5.71 14.82
N TYR A 10 1.56 -5.73 15.92
CA TYR A 10 1.91 -6.97 16.60
C TYR A 10 0.85 -7.26 17.66
N LEU A 11 0.22 -8.41 17.55
CA LEU A 11 -0.77 -8.87 18.52
C LEU A 11 -0.14 -9.91 19.44
N PHE A 12 0.01 -9.56 20.71
CA PHE A 12 0.44 -10.49 21.75
C PHE A 12 -0.82 -11.08 22.37
N TYR A 13 -0.93 -12.40 22.38
CA TYR A 13 -2.07 -13.11 22.94
C TYR A 13 -1.61 -14.26 23.84
N PRO A 14 -2.43 -14.64 24.85
CA PRO A 14 -2.10 -15.70 25.78
C PRO A 14 -2.01 -17.07 25.08
N ASP A 15 -1.22 -17.99 25.63
CA ASP A 15 -1.00 -19.31 25.09
C ASP A 15 -2.27 -20.20 24.96
N TYR A 16 -3.33 -19.85 25.68
CA TYR A 16 -4.63 -20.53 25.58
C TYR A 16 -5.49 -20.05 24.40
N MET A 17 -5.09 -19.01 23.69
CA MET A 17 -5.79 -18.47 22.53
C MET A 17 -5.05 -18.94 21.26
N ASP A 18 -5.79 -19.45 20.30
CA ASP A 18 -5.22 -19.76 18.98
C ASP A 18 -5.06 -18.51 18.11
N ALA A 19 -4.21 -18.60 17.10
CA ALA A 19 -3.86 -17.47 16.23
C ALA A 19 -5.06 -16.93 15.42
N GLU A 20 -6.06 -17.76 15.09
CA GLU A 20 -7.26 -17.32 14.37
C GLU A 20 -8.17 -16.51 15.28
N SER A 21 -8.41 -16.97 16.50
CA SER A 21 -9.17 -16.23 17.51
C SER A 21 -8.49 -14.90 17.85
N ALA A 22 -7.15 -14.89 17.95
CA ALA A 22 -6.38 -13.67 18.17
C ALA A 22 -6.52 -12.67 17.01
N LYS A 23 -6.53 -13.14 15.76
CA LYS A 23 -6.75 -12.27 14.58
C LYS A 23 -8.15 -11.65 14.58
N LEU A 24 -9.18 -12.42 14.96
CA LEU A 24 -10.55 -11.91 15.10
C LEU A 24 -10.70 -10.85 16.19
N SER A 25 -9.84 -10.91 17.21
CA SER A 25 -9.79 -9.95 18.32
C SER A 25 -8.85 -8.77 18.05
N ALA A 26 -8.27 -8.67 16.85
CA ALA A 26 -7.38 -7.55 16.52
C ALA A 26 -8.13 -6.22 16.65
N PRO A 27 -7.56 -5.21 17.31
CA PRO A 27 -8.21 -3.91 17.54
C PRO A 27 -8.17 -3.05 16.27
N LEU A 28 -8.69 -3.58 15.16
CA LEU A 28 -8.73 -2.94 13.85
C LEU A 28 -10.16 -2.90 13.33
N ALA A 29 -10.51 -1.80 12.69
CA ALA A 29 -11.73 -1.61 11.95
C ALA A 29 -11.44 -1.30 10.48
N LEU A 30 -12.33 -1.75 9.59
CA LEU A 30 -12.33 -1.39 8.19
C LEU A 30 -13.42 -0.35 7.93
N LEU A 31 -13.01 0.81 7.46
CA LEU A 31 -13.91 1.87 7.02
C LEU A 31 -13.84 2.01 5.51
N ARG A 32 -14.97 1.86 4.84
CA ARG A 32 -15.09 2.06 3.39
C ARG A 32 -15.62 3.45 3.11
N ALA A 33 -14.76 4.26 2.51
CA ALA A 33 -15.08 5.62 2.06
C ALA A 33 -15.46 5.59 0.59
N ARG A 34 -16.75 5.76 0.27
CA ARG A 34 -17.25 5.82 -1.10
C ARG A 34 -17.29 7.26 -1.59
N LYS A 35 -16.79 7.48 -2.79
CA LYS A 35 -16.83 8.77 -3.51
C LYS A 35 -17.93 8.76 -4.59
N ARG A 36 -18.27 9.91 -5.15
CA ARG A 36 -19.06 9.96 -6.37
C ARG A 36 -18.26 9.40 -7.55
N ARG A 37 -18.95 8.80 -8.52
CA ARG A 37 -18.32 8.12 -9.66
C ARG A 37 -17.43 9.06 -10.49
N GLU A 38 -17.84 10.32 -10.64
CA GLU A 38 -17.11 11.35 -11.37
C GLU A 38 -15.91 11.95 -10.63
N ASP A 39 -15.79 11.69 -9.33
CA ASP A 39 -14.71 12.24 -8.53
C ASP A 39 -13.43 11.41 -8.67
N THR A 40 -12.30 12.09 -8.70
CA THR A 40 -10.97 11.47 -8.62
C THR A 40 -10.32 11.88 -7.32
N LEU A 41 -9.94 10.89 -6.52
CA LEU A 41 -9.27 11.06 -5.23
C LEU A 41 -8.06 10.15 -5.16
N THR A 42 -6.97 10.67 -4.62
CA THR A 42 -5.72 9.96 -4.43
C THR A 42 -5.53 9.56 -2.97
N HIS A 43 -4.62 8.65 -2.70
CA HIS A 43 -4.20 8.31 -1.32
C HIS A 43 -3.90 9.56 -0.48
N ARG A 44 -3.23 10.55 -1.09
CA ARG A 44 -2.87 11.82 -0.41
C ARG A 44 -4.10 12.62 0.00
N ASP A 45 -5.17 12.62 -0.79
CA ASP A 45 -6.40 13.35 -0.49
C ASP A 45 -7.09 12.75 0.73
N TYR A 46 -7.17 11.41 0.81
CA TYR A 46 -7.72 10.70 1.96
C TYR A 46 -6.87 10.95 3.20
N LEU A 47 -5.56 10.67 3.12
CA LEU A 47 -4.66 10.81 4.27
C LEU A 47 -4.61 12.26 4.78
N GLY A 48 -4.47 13.24 3.90
CA GLY A 48 -4.41 14.65 4.28
C GLY A 48 -5.67 15.11 4.97
N SER A 49 -6.85 14.65 4.51
CA SER A 49 -8.13 15.02 5.14
C SER A 49 -8.35 14.30 6.47
N LEU A 50 -7.89 13.05 6.62
CA LEU A 50 -7.88 12.35 7.91
C LEU A 50 -7.00 13.06 8.92
N MET A 51 -5.80 13.47 8.52
CA MET A 51 -4.91 14.25 9.41
C MET A 51 -5.50 15.62 9.78
N GLY A 52 -6.34 16.18 8.91
CA GLY A 52 -7.10 17.40 9.19
C GLY A 52 -8.11 17.26 10.34
N LEU A 53 -8.50 16.04 10.74
CA LEU A 53 -9.30 15.76 11.91
C LEU A 53 -8.50 15.85 13.23
N GLN A 54 -7.22 16.19 13.17
CA GLN A 54 -6.32 16.27 14.33
C GLN A 54 -6.13 14.92 15.08
N ILE A 55 -6.28 13.81 14.36
CA ILE A 55 -6.01 12.48 14.90
C ILE A 55 -4.53 12.12 14.70
N ASP A 56 -4.00 11.27 15.57
CA ASP A 56 -2.63 10.78 15.43
C ASP A 56 -2.50 9.87 14.19
N ARG A 57 -1.40 10.02 13.45
CA ARG A 57 -1.13 9.19 12.28
C ARG A 57 -1.03 7.70 12.61
N SER A 58 -0.66 7.36 13.85
CA SER A 58 -0.52 5.97 14.31
C SER A 58 -1.84 5.20 14.35
N VAL A 59 -2.97 5.90 14.51
CA VAL A 59 -4.30 5.25 14.53
C VAL A 59 -4.83 4.92 13.14
N VAL A 60 -4.20 5.43 12.07
CA VAL A 60 -4.55 5.12 10.68
C VAL A 60 -3.54 4.15 10.12
N GLY A 61 -4.00 2.99 9.71
CA GLY A 61 -3.24 1.97 8.99
C GLY A 61 -3.10 2.29 7.50
N ASP A 62 -3.35 1.27 6.67
CA ASP A 62 -3.30 1.40 5.22
C ASP A 62 -4.58 2.04 4.67
N ILE A 63 -4.42 2.80 3.59
CA ILE A 63 -5.50 3.40 2.81
C ILE A 63 -5.41 2.81 1.41
N LEU A 64 -6.32 1.91 1.09
CA LEU A 64 -6.37 1.17 -0.17
C LEU A 64 -7.34 1.85 -1.12
N VAL A 65 -6.81 2.67 -2.01
CA VAL A 65 -7.63 3.41 -2.98
C VAL A 65 -8.06 2.49 -4.12
N HIS A 66 -9.35 2.51 -4.46
CA HIS A 66 -9.95 1.76 -5.54
C HIS A 66 -10.94 2.63 -6.33
N GLU A 67 -11.53 2.09 -7.39
CA GLU A 67 -12.38 2.86 -8.31
C GLU A 67 -13.57 3.54 -7.59
N GLU A 68 -14.20 2.87 -6.65
CA GLU A 68 -15.37 3.38 -5.93
C GLU A 68 -15.02 4.31 -4.75
N GLY A 69 -13.73 4.37 -4.35
CA GLY A 69 -13.31 5.16 -3.18
C GLY A 69 -12.04 4.66 -2.52
N ALA A 70 -12.09 4.38 -1.23
CA ALA A 70 -10.96 3.81 -0.49
C ALA A 70 -11.43 2.95 0.68
N ASP A 71 -10.72 1.87 0.94
CA ASP A 71 -10.78 1.11 2.16
C ASP A 71 -9.69 1.62 3.11
N ILE A 72 -10.08 1.97 4.33
CA ILE A 72 -9.22 2.60 5.33
C ILE A 72 -9.20 1.72 6.54
N ILE A 73 -8.03 1.21 6.90
CA ILE A 73 -7.82 0.44 8.12
C ILE A 73 -7.47 1.41 9.23
N VAL A 74 -8.17 1.32 10.35
CA VAL A 74 -7.96 2.19 11.52
C VAL A 74 -7.95 1.36 12.80
N LEU A 75 -7.44 1.93 13.89
CA LEU A 75 -7.64 1.33 15.21
C LEU A 75 -9.10 1.39 15.59
N GLU A 76 -9.61 0.32 16.22
CA GLU A 76 -11.00 0.15 16.62
C GLU A 76 -11.54 1.33 17.42
N ASP A 77 -10.76 1.82 18.38
CA ASP A 77 -11.15 2.93 19.28
C ASP A 77 -11.43 4.25 18.53
N MET A 78 -10.90 4.39 17.31
CA MET A 78 -11.06 5.59 16.50
C MET A 78 -12.11 5.45 15.40
N ALA A 79 -12.62 4.26 15.18
CA ALA A 79 -13.53 3.98 14.06
C ALA A 79 -14.80 4.85 14.11
N GLU A 80 -15.47 4.91 15.24
CA GLU A 80 -16.70 5.69 15.40
C GLU A 80 -16.45 7.19 15.22
N PHE A 81 -15.35 7.71 15.77
CA PHE A 81 -14.99 9.11 15.60
C PHE A 81 -14.79 9.45 14.12
N ILE A 82 -14.06 8.59 13.39
CA ILE A 82 -13.78 8.81 11.97
C ILE A 82 -15.08 8.67 11.16
N LEU A 83 -15.94 7.70 11.44
CA LEU A 83 -17.24 7.55 10.79
C LEU A 83 -18.10 8.81 10.90
N MET A 84 -18.11 9.46 12.07
CA MET A 84 -18.91 10.66 12.30
C MET A 84 -18.32 11.93 11.68
N HIS A 85 -17.01 12.03 11.60
CA HIS A 85 -16.35 13.30 11.27
C HIS A 85 -15.65 13.32 9.90
N PHE A 86 -15.35 12.16 9.30
CA PHE A 86 -14.66 12.06 8.02
C PHE A 86 -15.65 12.06 6.85
N ALA A 87 -16.26 13.21 6.57
CA ALA A 87 -17.26 13.35 5.50
C ALA A 87 -16.70 13.81 4.14
N LYS A 88 -15.40 14.14 4.07
CA LYS A 88 -14.77 14.70 2.86
C LYS A 88 -13.33 14.25 2.73
N ALA A 89 -12.87 14.03 1.50
CA ALA A 89 -11.46 13.96 1.15
C ALA A 89 -11.13 15.07 0.15
N GLY A 90 -10.19 15.93 0.48
CA GLY A 90 -9.97 17.16 -0.24
C GLY A 90 -11.25 18.02 -0.27
N ARG A 91 -11.77 18.29 -1.46
CA ARG A 91 -13.02 19.05 -1.67
C ARG A 91 -14.22 18.16 -1.97
N LYS A 92 -14.07 16.84 -1.96
CA LYS A 92 -15.07 15.89 -2.42
C LYS A 92 -15.78 15.22 -1.24
N GLN A 93 -17.09 15.08 -1.36
CA GLN A 93 -17.92 14.44 -0.35
C GLN A 93 -17.69 12.92 -0.37
N LEU A 94 -17.72 12.32 0.82
CA LEU A 94 -17.62 10.87 1.00
C LEU A 94 -18.84 10.35 1.75
N SER A 95 -19.16 9.10 1.50
CA SER A 95 -20.05 8.29 2.33
C SER A 95 -19.23 7.19 2.97
N LEU A 96 -19.21 7.15 4.30
CA LEU A 96 -18.46 6.13 5.05
C LEU A 96 -19.40 5.06 5.57
N THR A 97 -18.92 3.82 5.50
CA THR A 97 -19.54 2.65 6.13
C THR A 97 -18.46 1.85 6.84
N ARG A 98 -18.85 1.19 7.93
CA ARG A 98 -18.00 0.17 8.55
C ARG A 98 -18.28 -1.15 7.85
N GLU A 99 -17.23 -1.86 7.52
CA GLU A 99 -17.27 -3.16 6.84
C GLU A 99 -16.51 -4.19 7.69
N ASP A 100 -16.71 -5.47 7.40
CA ASP A 100 -15.89 -6.51 7.99
C ASP A 100 -14.47 -6.48 7.40
N LEU A 101 -13.46 -6.81 8.20
CA LEU A 101 -12.06 -6.86 7.73
C LEU A 101 -11.85 -7.89 6.61
N SER A 102 -12.71 -8.92 6.52
CA SER A 102 -12.69 -9.89 5.43
C SER A 102 -13.15 -9.31 4.09
N ASP A 103 -13.92 -8.21 4.12
CA ASP A 103 -14.42 -7.52 2.94
C ASP A 103 -13.44 -6.48 2.38
N LEU A 104 -12.23 -6.44 2.92
CA LEU A 104 -11.17 -5.55 2.44
C LEU A 104 -10.99 -5.73 0.93
N LYS A 105 -11.33 -4.71 0.18
CA LYS A 105 -11.02 -4.68 -1.24
C LYS A 105 -9.51 -4.50 -1.36
N HIS A 106 -8.84 -5.57 -1.76
CA HIS A 106 -7.46 -5.42 -2.18
C HIS A 106 -7.46 -4.35 -3.28
N ALA A 107 -6.83 -3.21 -3.01
CA ALA A 107 -6.49 -2.32 -4.10
C ALA A 107 -5.84 -3.24 -5.13
N ALA A 108 -6.40 -3.31 -6.32
CA ALA A 108 -5.65 -3.82 -7.43
C ALA A 108 -4.44 -2.89 -7.50
N VAL A 109 -3.35 -3.30 -6.86
CA VAL A 109 -2.06 -2.75 -7.19
C VAL A 109 -2.00 -3.05 -8.68
N GLU A 110 -2.09 -2.02 -9.52
CA GLU A 110 -1.78 -2.18 -10.92
C GLU A 110 -0.33 -2.67 -10.93
N GLU A 111 -0.18 -3.99 -10.85
CA GLU A 111 1.07 -4.62 -11.17
C GLU A 111 1.30 -4.26 -12.62
N LYS A 112 2.20 -3.33 -12.84
CA LYS A 112 2.59 -2.96 -14.19
C LYS A 112 3.13 -4.21 -14.86
N ARG A 113 2.30 -4.85 -15.68
CA ARG A 113 2.75 -5.93 -16.55
C ARG A 113 3.41 -5.29 -17.74
N GLY A 114 4.69 -5.47 -17.85
CA GLY A 114 5.49 -5.04 -18.97
C GLY A 114 6.41 -6.19 -19.37
N THR A 115 6.46 -6.48 -20.67
CA THR A 115 7.46 -7.38 -21.24
C THR A 115 8.59 -6.54 -21.81
N GLY A 116 9.83 -6.94 -21.55
CA GLY A 116 11.00 -6.26 -22.10
C GLY A 116 12.25 -7.08 -21.81
N SER A 117 13.27 -6.91 -22.65
CA SER A 117 14.57 -7.55 -22.46
C SER A 117 15.49 -6.66 -21.65
N VAL A 118 16.17 -7.24 -20.66
CA VAL A 118 17.29 -6.62 -19.98
C VAL A 118 18.55 -7.43 -20.26
N ALA A 119 19.63 -6.75 -20.60
CA ALA A 119 20.92 -7.41 -20.86
C ALA A 119 21.52 -8.06 -19.60
N SER A 120 21.03 -7.66 -18.42
CA SER A 120 21.43 -8.21 -17.13
C SER A 120 20.31 -8.00 -16.11
N PRO A 121 19.99 -9.00 -15.24
CA PRO A 121 18.94 -8.90 -14.23
C PRO A 121 19.36 -8.02 -13.04
N ARG A 122 20.06 -6.94 -13.29
CA ARG A 122 20.46 -5.96 -12.26
C ARG A 122 19.29 -5.08 -11.86
N LEU A 123 19.22 -4.72 -10.60
CA LEU A 123 18.15 -3.88 -10.04
C LEU A 123 17.97 -2.56 -10.81
N ASP A 124 19.08 -1.87 -11.17
CA ASP A 124 19.02 -0.62 -11.92
C ASP A 124 18.38 -0.80 -13.31
N SER A 125 18.69 -1.90 -13.99
CA SER A 125 18.18 -2.21 -15.33
C SER A 125 16.71 -2.66 -15.28
N VAL A 126 16.38 -3.53 -14.34
CA VAL A 126 15.03 -4.07 -14.16
C VAL A 126 14.07 -2.97 -13.69
N ALA A 127 14.48 -2.15 -12.72
CA ALA A 127 13.67 -1.03 -12.24
C ALA A 127 13.45 0.02 -13.35
N ALA A 128 14.46 0.34 -14.13
CA ALA A 128 14.34 1.26 -15.27
C ALA A 128 13.31 0.75 -16.28
N LEU A 129 13.38 -0.54 -16.66
CA LEU A 129 12.45 -1.15 -17.59
C LEU A 129 11.02 -1.16 -17.08
N ILE A 130 10.79 -1.72 -15.89
CA ILE A 130 9.45 -1.93 -15.32
C ILE A 130 8.74 -0.61 -15.06
N PHE A 131 9.45 0.37 -14.54
CA PHE A 131 8.84 1.66 -14.16
C PHE A 131 8.94 2.73 -15.25
N GLY A 132 9.51 2.41 -16.42
CA GLY A 132 9.68 3.36 -17.52
C GLY A 132 10.59 4.53 -17.15
N LEU A 133 11.61 4.30 -16.33
CA LEU A 133 12.55 5.32 -15.88
C LEU A 133 13.83 5.30 -16.72
N PRO A 134 14.48 6.45 -16.95
CA PRO A 134 15.86 6.46 -17.39
C PRO A 134 16.75 5.70 -16.39
N ARG A 135 17.71 4.90 -16.87
CA ARG A 135 18.57 4.09 -16.00
C ARG A 135 19.31 4.91 -14.94
N LYS A 136 19.74 6.13 -15.28
CA LYS A 136 20.36 7.06 -14.32
C LYS A 136 19.41 7.43 -13.18
N ASP A 137 18.13 7.61 -13.48
CA ASP A 137 17.12 7.96 -12.47
C ASP A 137 16.82 6.77 -11.57
N ALA A 138 16.77 5.55 -12.13
CA ALA A 138 16.66 4.33 -11.35
C ALA A 138 17.85 4.17 -10.40
N GLN A 139 19.09 4.36 -10.87
CA GLN A 139 20.28 4.32 -10.03
C GLN A 139 20.24 5.36 -8.92
N ALA A 140 19.91 6.61 -9.25
CA ALA A 140 19.82 7.70 -8.25
C ALA A 140 18.76 7.42 -7.18
N ARG A 141 17.65 6.76 -7.54
CA ARG A 141 16.61 6.36 -6.58
C ARG A 141 17.08 5.22 -5.67
N ILE A 142 17.80 4.25 -6.21
CA ILE A 142 18.40 3.15 -5.44
C ILE A 142 19.39 3.71 -4.42
N GLU A 143 20.32 4.56 -4.84
CA GLU A 143 21.32 5.19 -3.98
C GLU A 143 20.70 6.09 -2.90
N LYS A 144 19.57 6.73 -3.19
CA LYS A 144 18.81 7.54 -2.22
C LYS A 144 17.94 6.71 -1.24
N GLY A 145 17.97 5.39 -1.32
CA GLY A 145 17.19 4.52 -0.43
C GLY A 145 15.68 4.57 -0.71
N LEU A 146 15.28 4.79 -1.97
CA LEU A 146 13.87 4.83 -2.37
C LEU A 146 13.40 3.52 -3.02
N VAL A 147 14.28 2.50 -3.09
CA VAL A 147 13.98 1.23 -3.76
C VAL A 147 14.08 0.07 -2.77
N PHE A 148 13.08 -0.79 -2.81
CA PHE A 148 12.95 -1.97 -1.96
C PHE A 148 12.81 -3.20 -2.83
N VAL A 149 13.48 -4.28 -2.43
CA VAL A 149 13.35 -5.62 -3.02
C VAL A 149 12.77 -6.52 -1.92
N ASN A 150 11.65 -7.17 -2.19
CA ASN A 150 10.95 -8.02 -1.22
C ASN A 150 10.73 -7.32 0.15
N ASN A 151 10.33 -6.06 0.10
CA ASN A 151 10.12 -5.17 1.24
C ASN A 151 11.41 -4.79 2.03
N ALA A 152 12.58 -5.25 1.62
CA ALA A 152 13.87 -4.87 2.20
C ALA A 152 14.49 -3.73 1.40
N LEU A 153 15.00 -2.71 2.11
CA LEU A 153 15.72 -1.60 1.48
C LEU A 153 16.94 -2.11 0.72
N CYS A 154 17.04 -1.78 -0.57
CA CYS A 154 18.19 -2.11 -1.39
C CYS A 154 18.83 -0.84 -1.95
N MET A 155 20.10 -0.61 -1.61
CA MET A 155 20.88 0.56 -2.06
C MET A 155 21.98 0.19 -3.07
N LYS A 156 21.96 -1.05 -3.59
CA LYS A 156 22.97 -1.56 -4.54
C LYS A 156 22.37 -1.66 -5.94
N PRO A 157 22.72 -0.78 -6.88
CA PRO A 157 22.19 -0.82 -8.26
C PRO A 157 22.48 -2.14 -8.98
N GLU A 158 23.60 -2.79 -8.65
CA GLU A 158 24.04 -4.07 -9.21
C GLU A 158 23.38 -5.30 -8.56
N HIS A 159 22.52 -5.13 -7.57
CA HIS A 159 21.81 -6.23 -6.93
C HIS A 159 21.09 -7.09 -8.00
N GLN A 160 21.28 -8.41 -7.93
CA GLN A 160 20.67 -9.33 -8.88
C GLN A 160 19.21 -9.57 -8.50
N ILE A 161 18.33 -9.40 -9.47
CA ILE A 161 16.89 -9.64 -9.34
C ILE A 161 16.59 -11.02 -9.92
N THR A 162 15.73 -11.74 -9.22
CA THR A 162 15.27 -13.08 -9.61
C THR A 162 13.77 -13.08 -9.92
N GLU A 163 13.32 -14.12 -10.61
CA GLU A 163 11.88 -14.36 -10.82
C GLU A 163 11.16 -14.49 -9.49
N GLY A 164 10.02 -13.85 -9.36
CA GLY A 164 9.24 -13.77 -8.13
C GLY A 164 9.55 -12.57 -7.25
N ASP A 165 10.69 -11.87 -7.47
CA ASP A 165 11.04 -10.68 -6.68
C ASP A 165 10.01 -9.56 -6.85
N ARG A 166 9.72 -8.89 -5.74
CA ARG A 166 8.88 -7.68 -5.72
C ARG A 166 9.75 -6.44 -5.61
N LEU A 167 9.54 -5.52 -6.52
CA LEU A 167 10.21 -4.24 -6.55
C LEU A 167 9.25 -3.14 -6.15
N THR A 168 9.65 -2.32 -5.20
CA THR A 168 8.92 -1.10 -4.83
C THR A 168 9.83 0.10 -5.02
N VAL A 169 9.40 1.06 -5.82
CA VAL A 169 10.08 2.34 -6.00
C VAL A 169 9.19 3.43 -5.41
N ARG A 170 9.60 4.02 -4.29
CA ARG A 170 8.82 5.07 -3.60
C ARG A 170 8.48 6.22 -4.54
N GLY A 171 7.20 6.57 -4.58
CA GLY A 171 6.69 7.65 -5.43
C GLY A 171 6.53 7.29 -6.91
N VAL A 172 6.77 6.02 -7.29
CA VAL A 172 6.62 5.55 -8.68
C VAL A 172 5.65 4.38 -8.78
N GLY A 173 5.82 3.34 -7.92
CA GLY A 173 4.94 2.18 -7.94
C GLY A 173 5.59 0.91 -7.42
N ARG A 174 4.86 -0.20 -7.61
CA ARG A 174 5.28 -1.57 -7.27
C ARG A 174 5.15 -2.46 -8.49
N ALA A 175 5.97 -3.50 -8.54
CA ALA A 175 5.90 -4.51 -9.58
C ALA A 175 6.46 -5.83 -9.07
N ARG A 176 6.00 -6.94 -9.65
CA ARG A 176 6.56 -8.27 -9.46
C ARG A 176 7.25 -8.72 -10.73
N VAL A 177 8.40 -9.34 -10.59
CA VAL A 177 9.12 -9.94 -11.72
C VAL A 177 8.58 -11.36 -11.93
N GLU A 178 7.85 -11.59 -13.03
CA GLU A 178 7.24 -12.90 -13.29
C GLU A 178 8.22 -13.85 -13.97
N ALA A 179 8.95 -13.36 -15.00
CA ALA A 179 9.94 -14.14 -15.73
C ALA A 179 10.95 -13.24 -16.42
N PHE A 180 12.16 -13.73 -16.61
CA PHE A 180 13.12 -13.16 -17.56
C PHE A 180 12.99 -13.95 -18.86
N GLY A 181 12.51 -13.28 -19.91
CA GLY A 181 12.51 -13.85 -21.25
C GLY A 181 13.93 -14.03 -21.78
N GLY A 182 14.23 -15.21 -22.28
CA GLY A 182 15.44 -15.48 -23.05
C GLY A 182 15.28 -15.08 -24.52
#